data_95b4db95241a2b5c3453264416b78334
#
_entry.id   95b4db95241a2b5c3453264416b78334
#
_cell.length_a   1.000
_cell.length_b   1.000
_cell.length_c   1.000
_cell.angle_alpha   90.00
_cell.angle_beta   90.00
_cell.angle_gamma   90.00
#
_symmetry.space_group_name_H-M   'P 1'
#
loop_
_entity.id
_entity.type
_entity.pdbx_description
1 polymer ?
#
loop_
_entity_poly.entity_id
_entity_poly.type
_entity_poly.pdbx_seq_one_letter_code
_entity_poly.pdbx_strand_id
1 'polypeptide(L)'
;MRKWTDLGGRAEERGASTRPAHAPPPAARYAGSVIDNASDPQAAPDDLDAPEAPDAVRPGLFISFEGGDGVGKTTQIRILADLLAAADVDHVLTREPGGTGLGGAIRELLLHGGDIAPRAEALLYAADRAHHVATRIRPALERGAVVLTDRYLDSSVAYQGAARALGPEDVRALSLWATDGLLPDLTILLDAEPGLAARRTMARGAKDRLERETDAFHAALRAQFLALAEAEPARFVVIDADRPVDEVADDVIEAAVGAVQRHGARFRHGAAHQRVLLGLEAFVAAA
;
A
#
# COMPACT_ATOMS: atom_id res chain seq x y z
N MET A 1 -29.01 59.10 -7.93
CA MET A 1 -29.91 59.62 -8.99
C MET A 1 -29.49 59.00 -10.31
N ARG A 2 -30.21 58.04 -10.81
CA ARG A 2 -30.78 57.81 -12.14
C ARG A 2 -31.29 56.38 -12.19
N LYS A 3 -32.60 56.29 -12.23
CA LYS A 3 -33.43 55.14 -12.50
C LYS A 3 -33.22 54.68 -13.94
N TRP A 4 -33.19 53.34 -14.18
CA TRP A 4 -33.60 52.78 -15.45
C TRP A 4 -34.77 51.84 -15.21
N THR A 5 -35.89 52.29 -15.76
CA THR A 5 -37.17 51.61 -15.89
C THR A 5 -37.21 50.90 -17.24
N ASP A 6 -37.80 49.72 -17.24
CA ASP A 6 -38.67 49.11 -18.23
C ASP A 6 -38.31 49.12 -19.70
N LEU A 7 -38.17 47.90 -20.27
CA LEU A 7 -38.70 47.59 -21.59
C LEU A 7 -39.15 46.12 -21.60
N GLY A 8 -40.46 45.90 -21.55
CA GLY A 8 -41.10 44.64 -21.83
C GLY A 8 -41.04 44.33 -23.33
N GLY A 9 -40.96 43.03 -23.67
CA GLY A 9 -40.97 42.61 -25.08
C GLY A 9 -41.07 41.09 -25.23
N ARG A 10 -42.29 40.58 -25.24
CA ARG A 10 -42.82 39.43 -26.04
C ARG A 10 -42.16 38.07 -25.86
N ALA A 11 -42.93 37.16 -25.28
CA ALA A 11 -42.87 35.73 -25.43
C ALA A 11 -42.99 35.33 -26.91
N GLU A 12 -42.01 34.59 -27.42
CA GLU A 12 -42.18 33.74 -28.60
C GLU A 12 -42.02 32.27 -28.15
N GLU A 13 -43.15 31.58 -28.23
CA GLU A 13 -43.26 30.13 -28.18
C GLU A 13 -42.48 29.54 -29.34
N ARG A 14 -41.43 28.78 -29.04
CA ARG A 14 -40.78 27.88 -30.02
C ARG A 14 -40.84 26.46 -29.52
N GLY A 15 -41.54 25.69 -30.35
CA GLY A 15 -41.92 24.32 -30.26
C GLY A 15 -40.91 23.35 -29.64
N ALA A 16 -41.42 22.47 -28.82
CA ALA A 16 -40.77 21.28 -28.31
C ALA A 16 -40.41 20.34 -29.48
N SER A 17 -39.13 20.29 -29.85
CA SER A 17 -38.59 19.27 -30.73
C SER A 17 -38.30 18.02 -29.91
N THR A 18 -39.20 17.08 -29.94
CA THR A 18 -38.97 15.71 -29.42
C THR A 18 -37.96 15.01 -30.30
N ARG A 19 -36.72 14.84 -29.81
CA ARG A 19 -35.77 13.91 -30.39
C ARG A 19 -36.23 12.48 -30.13
N PRO A 20 -36.23 11.59 -31.10
CA PRO A 20 -36.55 10.17 -30.89
C PRO A 20 -35.43 9.50 -30.07
N ALA A 21 -35.83 8.69 -29.09
CA ALA A 21 -34.96 7.85 -28.29
C ALA A 21 -34.15 6.91 -29.20
N HIS A 22 -32.83 6.94 -29.09
CA HIS A 22 -31.93 5.99 -29.72
C HIS A 22 -32.18 4.61 -29.12
N ALA A 23 -32.68 3.69 -29.95
CA ALA A 23 -32.75 2.29 -29.61
C ALA A 23 -31.32 1.68 -29.49
N PRO A 24 -31.09 0.76 -28.54
CA PRO A 24 -29.81 0.09 -28.43
C PRO A 24 -29.57 -0.82 -29.63
N PRO A 25 -28.29 -1.02 -30.05
CA PRO A 25 -27.99 -1.90 -31.17
C PRO A 25 -28.30 -3.36 -30.81
N PRO A 26 -28.72 -4.19 -31.84
CA PRO A 26 -29.04 -5.57 -31.59
C PRO A 26 -27.82 -6.37 -31.13
N ALA A 27 -28.04 -7.24 -30.15
CA ALA A 27 -27.04 -8.16 -29.65
C ALA A 27 -26.54 -9.06 -30.79
N ALA A 28 -25.24 -8.97 -31.07
CA ALA A 28 -24.58 -9.90 -31.99
C ALA A 28 -24.63 -11.31 -31.39
N ARG A 29 -25.39 -12.20 -32.07
CA ARG A 29 -25.38 -13.63 -31.74
C ARG A 29 -24.07 -14.21 -32.26
N TYR A 30 -23.17 -14.55 -31.39
CA TYR A 30 -22.06 -15.43 -31.69
C TYR A 30 -22.62 -16.86 -31.81
N ALA A 31 -22.79 -17.33 -33.02
CA ALA A 31 -22.99 -18.75 -33.30
C ALA A 31 -21.61 -19.43 -33.24
N GLY A 32 -21.25 -19.95 -32.07
CA GLY A 32 -20.12 -20.87 -31.92
C GLY A 32 -20.57 -22.26 -32.32
N SER A 33 -19.94 -22.83 -33.33
CA SER A 33 -20.10 -24.22 -33.74
C SER A 33 -19.70 -25.15 -32.61
N VAL A 34 -20.64 -25.94 -32.13
CA VAL A 34 -20.39 -27.08 -31.23
C VAL A 34 -19.63 -28.12 -32.06
N ILE A 35 -18.39 -28.39 -31.70
CA ILE A 35 -17.66 -29.56 -32.14
C ILE A 35 -17.97 -30.65 -31.12
N ASP A 36 -18.89 -31.56 -31.51
CA ASP A 36 -19.06 -32.83 -30.81
C ASP A 36 -17.78 -33.65 -30.97
N ASN A 37 -17.10 -33.90 -29.86
CA ASN A 37 -16.13 -34.97 -29.78
C ASN A 37 -16.46 -35.82 -28.55
N ALA A 38 -17.25 -36.84 -28.79
CA ALA A 38 -17.53 -37.89 -27.83
C ALA A 38 -16.35 -38.87 -27.81
N SER A 39 -16.05 -39.36 -26.62
CA SER A 39 -15.33 -40.59 -26.26
C SER A 39 -13.81 -40.53 -26.18
N ASP A 40 -13.33 -40.26 -24.96
CA ASP A 40 -12.41 -41.18 -24.29
C ASP A 40 -12.48 -40.99 -22.75
N PRO A 41 -12.95 -41.98 -21.96
CA PRO A 41 -13.04 -41.85 -20.48
C PRO A 41 -11.83 -42.54 -19.83
N GLN A 42 -10.62 -42.03 -20.03
CA GLN A 42 -9.47 -42.44 -19.22
C GLN A 42 -8.24 -41.51 -19.45
N ALA A 43 -8.40 -40.24 -19.07
CA ALA A 43 -7.26 -39.41 -18.67
C ALA A 43 -7.70 -38.69 -17.41
N ALA A 44 -7.12 -39.04 -16.26
CA ALA A 44 -7.15 -38.21 -15.11
C ALA A 44 -6.60 -36.84 -15.54
N PRO A 45 -7.19 -35.70 -15.12
CA PRO A 45 -6.58 -34.42 -15.39
C PRO A 45 -5.23 -34.45 -14.68
N ASP A 46 -4.14 -34.42 -15.45
CA ASP A 46 -2.82 -34.07 -14.98
C ASP A 46 -2.98 -32.77 -14.17
N ASP A 47 -2.40 -32.78 -12.99
CA ASP A 47 -2.23 -31.62 -12.16
C ASP A 47 -1.87 -30.41 -13.05
N LEU A 48 -2.85 -29.54 -13.24
CA LEU A 48 -2.53 -28.19 -13.64
C LEU A 48 -1.70 -27.64 -12.50
N ASP A 49 -0.41 -27.55 -12.74
CA ASP A 49 0.56 -26.91 -11.86
C ASP A 49 -0.09 -25.67 -11.26
N ALA A 50 -0.50 -25.80 -9.99
CA ALA A 50 -0.73 -24.62 -9.20
C ALA A 50 0.57 -23.81 -9.33
N PRO A 51 0.54 -22.50 -9.63
CA PRO A 51 1.75 -21.74 -9.71
C PRO A 51 2.50 -22.00 -8.41
N GLU A 52 3.67 -22.63 -8.50
CA GLU A 52 4.58 -22.76 -7.36
C GLU A 52 4.63 -21.37 -6.73
N ALA A 53 4.22 -21.29 -5.45
CA ALA A 53 4.36 -20.07 -4.69
C ALA A 53 5.79 -19.56 -4.90
N PRO A 54 5.99 -18.30 -5.25
CA PRO A 54 7.30 -17.78 -5.58
C PRO A 54 8.15 -17.66 -4.30
N ASP A 55 8.56 -18.79 -3.73
CA ASP A 55 9.66 -18.91 -2.79
C ASP A 55 11.00 -18.83 -3.55
N ALA A 56 11.07 -18.00 -4.57
CA ALA A 56 12.33 -17.60 -5.12
C ALA A 56 13.12 -16.92 -3.99
N VAL A 57 14.18 -17.61 -3.54
CA VAL A 57 15.09 -17.15 -2.49
C VAL A 57 15.53 -15.74 -2.83
N ARG A 58 14.87 -14.75 -2.22
CA ARG A 58 15.21 -13.34 -2.36
C ARG A 58 16.36 -13.05 -1.39
N PRO A 59 17.53 -12.64 -1.87
CA PRO A 59 18.66 -12.36 -0.97
C PRO A 59 18.46 -11.07 -0.17
N GLY A 60 17.52 -10.19 -0.56
CA GLY A 60 17.20 -8.93 0.13
C GLY A 60 16.15 -9.08 1.21
N LEU A 61 16.06 -8.09 2.11
CA LEU A 61 15.06 -8.00 3.18
C LEU A 61 14.06 -6.89 2.86
N PHE A 62 12.76 -7.20 2.96
CA PHE A 62 11.70 -6.25 2.71
C PHE A 62 10.95 -5.88 4.01
N ILE A 63 11.08 -4.61 4.44
CA ILE A 63 10.44 -4.07 5.64
C ILE A 63 9.45 -2.98 5.23
N SER A 64 8.18 -3.10 5.62
CA SER A 64 7.18 -2.05 5.53
C SER A 64 6.90 -1.42 6.88
N PHE A 65 6.62 -0.11 6.87
CA PHE A 65 6.19 0.64 8.04
C PHE A 65 4.74 1.06 7.84
N GLU A 66 3.89 0.70 8.77
CA GLU A 66 2.45 0.91 8.71
C GLU A 66 1.95 1.68 9.95
N GLY A 67 0.70 2.12 9.90
CA GLY A 67 0.04 2.89 10.95
C GLY A 67 -0.56 4.19 10.45
N GLY A 68 -1.30 4.89 11.31
CA GLY A 68 -1.97 6.14 11.02
C GLY A 68 -1.04 7.29 10.59
N ASP A 69 -1.61 8.43 10.24
CA ASP A 69 -0.81 9.61 9.94
C ASP A 69 -0.36 10.28 11.25
N GLY A 70 0.90 10.75 11.27
CA GLY A 70 1.44 11.39 12.48
C GLY A 70 2.06 10.46 13.52
N VAL A 71 1.98 9.13 13.35
CA VAL A 71 2.54 8.17 14.33
C VAL A 71 4.07 8.11 14.38
N GLY A 72 4.78 8.72 13.40
CA GLY A 72 6.24 8.79 13.41
C GLY A 72 6.96 7.89 12.42
N LYS A 73 6.25 7.22 11.49
CA LYS A 73 6.86 6.31 10.49
C LYS A 73 8.11 6.87 9.82
N THR A 74 7.99 8.03 9.20
CA THR A 74 9.11 8.65 8.46
C THR A 74 10.34 8.92 9.35
N THR A 75 10.14 9.21 10.62
CA THR A 75 11.24 9.40 11.59
C THR A 75 11.96 8.09 11.83
N GLN A 76 11.22 7.02 12.15
CA GLN A 76 11.78 5.70 12.44
C GLN A 76 12.46 5.08 11.23
N ILE A 77 11.85 5.22 10.04
CA ILE A 77 12.46 4.77 8.78
C ILE A 77 13.81 5.41 8.56
N ARG A 78 13.94 6.72 8.81
CA ARG A 78 15.21 7.44 8.63
C ARG A 78 16.26 6.98 9.63
N ILE A 79 15.90 6.81 10.91
CA ILE A 79 16.83 6.29 11.92
C ILE A 79 17.38 4.94 11.50
N LEU A 80 16.51 3.99 11.11
CA LEU A 80 16.94 2.68 10.66
C LEU A 80 17.79 2.76 9.38
N ALA A 81 17.45 3.63 8.44
CA ALA A 81 18.23 3.82 7.22
C ALA A 81 19.63 4.40 7.48
N ASP A 82 19.74 5.36 8.41
CA ASP A 82 21.01 5.96 8.80
C ASP A 82 21.92 4.90 9.44
N LEU A 83 21.36 3.98 10.23
CA LEU A 83 22.10 2.85 10.82
C LEU A 83 22.59 1.87 9.74
N LEU A 84 21.74 1.52 8.77
CA LEU A 84 22.12 0.67 7.65
C LEU A 84 23.22 1.32 6.81
N ALA A 85 23.14 2.63 6.59
CA ALA A 85 24.19 3.39 5.90
C ALA A 85 25.51 3.38 6.68
N ALA A 86 25.48 3.60 7.99
CA ALA A 86 26.66 3.55 8.85
C ALA A 86 27.33 2.17 8.87
N ALA A 87 26.53 1.10 8.69
CA ALA A 87 27.00 -0.28 8.59
C ALA A 87 27.42 -0.71 7.16
N ASP A 88 27.44 0.21 6.19
CA ASP A 88 27.74 -0.06 4.76
C ASP A 88 26.82 -1.15 4.17
N VAL A 89 25.52 -1.11 4.53
CA VAL A 89 24.50 -2.01 4.01
C VAL A 89 23.77 -1.36 2.84
N ASP A 90 23.71 -2.05 1.68
CA ASP A 90 22.91 -1.60 0.54
C ASP A 90 21.43 -1.57 0.95
N HIS A 91 20.80 -0.43 0.85
CA HIS A 91 19.41 -0.25 1.20
C HIS A 91 18.68 0.75 0.30
N VAL A 92 17.38 0.60 0.21
CA VAL A 92 16.49 1.46 -0.55
C VAL A 92 15.41 2.00 0.36
N LEU A 93 15.36 3.33 0.48
CA LEU A 93 14.20 4.02 1.05
C LEU A 93 13.18 4.30 -0.05
N THR A 94 11.92 3.97 0.25
CA THR A 94 10.82 4.22 -0.67
C THR A 94 9.51 4.46 0.08
N ARG A 95 8.40 4.63 -0.65
CA ARG A 95 7.07 4.86 -0.06
C ARG A 95 5.96 4.54 -1.03
N GLU A 96 4.75 4.33 -0.52
CA GLU A 96 3.51 4.26 -1.30
C GLU A 96 2.45 5.23 -0.75
N PRO A 97 1.75 5.97 -1.63
CA PRO A 97 2.03 6.09 -3.05
C PRO A 97 3.21 7.02 -3.33
N GLY A 98 3.84 6.87 -4.50
CA GLY A 98 4.81 7.86 -4.98
C GLY A 98 6.28 7.45 -4.95
N GLY A 99 6.59 6.15 -4.86
CA GLY A 99 7.96 5.62 -4.87
C GLY A 99 8.67 5.67 -6.22
N THR A 100 7.97 6.02 -7.31
CA THR A 100 8.46 6.07 -8.68
C THR A 100 7.97 7.34 -9.38
N GLY A 101 8.45 7.62 -10.60
CA GLY A 101 7.95 8.76 -11.39
C GLY A 101 6.46 8.65 -11.69
N LEU A 102 5.99 7.47 -12.14
CA LEU A 102 4.55 7.19 -12.32
C LEU A 102 3.81 7.31 -10.99
N GLY A 103 4.36 6.75 -9.93
CA GLY A 103 3.78 6.81 -8.60
C GLY A 103 3.64 8.24 -8.09
N GLY A 104 4.58 9.13 -8.40
CA GLY A 104 4.48 10.55 -8.08
C GLY A 104 3.25 11.20 -8.73
N ALA A 105 2.97 10.92 -10.00
CA ALA A 105 1.78 11.42 -10.68
C ALA A 105 0.49 10.85 -10.09
N ILE A 106 0.46 9.56 -9.75
CA ILE A 106 -0.68 8.93 -9.08
C ILE A 106 -0.90 9.54 -7.68
N ARG A 107 0.18 9.81 -6.93
CA ARG A 107 0.10 10.46 -5.62
C ARG A 107 -0.55 11.83 -5.69
N GLU A 108 -0.19 12.65 -6.68
CA GLU A 108 -0.82 13.97 -6.88
C GLU A 108 -2.33 13.84 -7.13
N LEU A 109 -2.76 12.87 -7.94
CA LEU A 109 -4.18 12.60 -8.14
C LEU A 109 -4.87 12.16 -6.85
N LEU A 110 -4.25 11.23 -6.08
CA LEU A 110 -4.84 10.64 -4.88
C LEU A 110 -4.95 11.63 -3.71
N LEU A 111 -3.94 12.47 -3.47
CA LEU A 111 -3.84 13.30 -2.28
C LEU A 111 -4.26 14.75 -2.51
N HIS A 112 -4.07 15.26 -3.74
CA HIS A 112 -4.29 16.66 -4.09
C HIS A 112 -5.33 16.86 -5.21
N GLY A 113 -5.83 15.76 -5.81
CA GLY A 113 -6.94 15.78 -6.76
C GLY A 113 -8.30 16.07 -6.11
N GLY A 114 -9.35 16.05 -6.93
CA GLY A 114 -10.73 16.11 -6.47
C GLY A 114 -11.21 14.82 -5.82
N ASP A 115 -12.52 14.72 -5.61
CA ASP A 115 -13.15 13.50 -5.09
C ASP A 115 -12.97 12.32 -6.05
N ILE A 116 -12.58 11.19 -5.51
CA ILE A 116 -12.35 9.96 -6.25
C ILE A 116 -13.29 8.88 -5.71
N ALA A 117 -13.99 8.19 -6.62
CA ALA A 117 -14.83 7.06 -6.23
C ALA A 117 -13.96 5.97 -5.56
N PRO A 118 -14.44 5.33 -4.47
CA PRO A 118 -13.62 4.42 -3.66
C PRO A 118 -12.92 3.30 -4.46
N ARG A 119 -13.59 2.69 -5.44
CA ARG A 119 -12.97 1.66 -6.29
C ARG A 119 -11.88 2.23 -7.20
N ALA A 120 -12.06 3.45 -7.73
CA ALA A 120 -11.04 4.10 -8.54
C ALA A 120 -9.82 4.46 -7.68
N GLU A 121 -10.03 4.90 -6.43
CA GLU A 121 -8.96 5.12 -5.45
C GLU A 121 -8.15 3.84 -5.21
N ALA A 122 -8.81 2.71 -4.92
CA ALA A 122 -8.16 1.43 -4.70
C ALA A 122 -7.35 0.96 -5.93
N LEU A 123 -7.91 1.12 -7.14
CA LEU A 123 -7.22 0.78 -8.40
C LEU A 123 -5.99 1.66 -8.65
N LEU A 124 -6.03 2.94 -8.32
CA LEU A 124 -4.88 3.84 -8.43
C LEU A 124 -3.75 3.44 -7.46
N TYR A 125 -4.09 3.09 -6.21
CA TYR A 125 -3.11 2.54 -5.27
C TYR A 125 -2.52 1.21 -5.77
N ALA A 126 -3.33 0.33 -6.33
CA ALA A 126 -2.86 -0.94 -6.88
C ALA A 126 -1.95 -0.73 -8.11
N ALA A 127 -2.26 0.24 -8.99
CA ALA A 127 -1.44 0.59 -10.14
C ALA A 127 -0.08 1.19 -9.72
N ASP A 128 -0.05 2.11 -8.74
CA ASP A 128 1.18 2.61 -8.15
C ASP A 128 2.05 1.47 -7.62
N ARG A 129 1.46 0.60 -6.81
CA ARG A 129 2.12 -0.54 -6.18
C ARG A 129 2.69 -1.51 -7.19
N ALA A 130 1.92 -1.90 -8.20
CA ALA A 130 2.37 -2.82 -9.24
C ALA A 130 3.62 -2.30 -9.95
N HIS A 131 3.61 -1.03 -10.35
CA HIS A 131 4.77 -0.40 -10.99
C HIS A 131 5.96 -0.25 -10.03
N HIS A 132 5.70 0.13 -8.78
CA HIS A 132 6.70 0.28 -7.73
C HIS A 132 7.42 -1.04 -7.43
N VAL A 133 6.66 -2.13 -7.28
CA VAL A 133 7.22 -3.46 -7.07
C VAL A 133 8.08 -3.89 -8.26
N ALA A 134 7.57 -3.77 -9.47
CA ALA A 134 8.27 -4.24 -10.66
C ALA A 134 9.56 -3.46 -10.95
N THR A 135 9.58 -2.14 -10.71
CA THR A 135 10.68 -1.28 -11.15
C THR A 135 11.65 -0.88 -10.05
N ARG A 136 11.30 -1.05 -8.78
CA ARG A 136 12.12 -0.60 -7.67
C ARG A 136 12.32 -1.64 -6.57
N ILE A 137 11.24 -2.26 -6.06
CA ILE A 137 11.34 -3.16 -4.91
C ILE A 137 11.99 -4.49 -5.31
N ARG A 138 11.43 -5.22 -6.30
CA ARG A 138 12.00 -6.51 -6.74
C ARG A 138 13.45 -6.41 -7.18
N PRO A 139 13.87 -5.46 -8.04
CA PRO A 139 15.26 -5.34 -8.42
C PRO A 139 16.19 -5.04 -7.24
N ALA A 140 15.70 -4.34 -6.20
CA ALA A 140 16.48 -4.12 -4.99
C ALA A 140 16.62 -5.38 -4.16
N LEU A 141 15.55 -6.14 -3.96
CA LEU A 141 15.57 -7.41 -3.23
C LEU A 141 16.44 -8.47 -3.94
N GLU A 142 16.37 -8.54 -5.26
CA GLU A 142 17.16 -9.48 -6.08
C GLU A 142 18.67 -9.24 -5.96
N ARG A 143 19.12 -7.98 -5.83
CA ARG A 143 20.54 -7.67 -5.61
C ARG A 143 20.98 -7.75 -4.14
N GLY A 144 20.08 -8.13 -3.21
CA GLY A 144 20.39 -8.31 -1.80
C GLY A 144 20.25 -7.06 -0.92
N ALA A 145 19.62 -6.01 -1.41
CA ALA A 145 19.41 -4.79 -0.65
C ALA A 145 18.33 -4.95 0.43
N VAL A 146 18.41 -4.17 1.49
CA VAL A 146 17.31 -3.95 2.44
C VAL A 146 16.37 -2.89 1.86
N VAL A 147 15.09 -3.22 1.69
CA VAL A 147 14.08 -2.27 1.23
C VAL A 147 13.24 -1.82 2.42
N LEU A 148 13.22 -0.52 2.66
CA LEU A 148 12.39 0.15 3.68
C LEU A 148 11.31 0.97 2.97
N THR A 149 10.03 0.65 3.16
CA THR A 149 8.92 1.40 2.56
C THR A 149 8.03 2.05 3.60
N ASP A 150 7.71 3.33 3.41
CA ASP A 150 6.63 4.01 4.16
C ASP A 150 5.31 3.66 3.49
N ARG A 151 4.56 2.75 4.08
CA ARG A 151 3.34 2.10 3.61
C ARG A 151 3.57 1.08 2.49
N TYR A 152 2.68 0.09 2.49
CA TYR A 152 2.57 -0.94 1.46
C TYR A 152 1.12 -1.43 1.37
N LEU A 153 0.89 -2.70 1.03
CA LEU A 153 -0.44 -3.26 0.79
C LEU A 153 -1.37 -3.17 2.02
N ASP A 154 -0.82 -3.29 3.23
CA ASP A 154 -1.61 -3.27 4.47
C ASP A 154 -2.30 -1.92 4.68
N SER A 155 -1.66 -0.81 4.28
CA SER A 155 -2.32 0.49 4.20
C SER A 155 -3.55 0.46 3.28
N SER A 156 -3.49 -0.17 2.09
CA SER A 156 -4.68 -0.23 1.22
C SER A 156 -5.79 -1.08 1.82
N VAL A 157 -5.46 -2.20 2.47
CA VAL A 157 -6.46 -3.03 3.17
C VAL A 157 -7.15 -2.24 4.27
N ALA A 158 -6.40 -1.42 5.01
CA ALA A 158 -6.95 -0.62 6.09
C ALA A 158 -7.73 0.62 5.58
N TYR A 159 -7.18 1.39 4.65
CA TYR A 159 -7.82 2.61 4.13
C TYR A 159 -8.96 2.30 3.16
N GLN A 160 -8.70 1.57 2.09
CA GLN A 160 -9.70 1.30 1.05
C GLN A 160 -10.61 0.12 1.45
N GLY A 161 -10.04 -0.91 2.07
CA GLY A 161 -10.81 -2.10 2.45
C GLY A 161 -11.79 -1.82 3.58
N ALA A 162 -11.29 -1.39 4.74
CA ALA A 162 -12.11 -1.20 5.93
C ALA A 162 -12.71 0.21 5.99
N ALA A 163 -11.88 1.26 5.98
CA ALA A 163 -12.36 2.62 6.21
C ALA A 163 -13.20 3.19 5.04
N ARG A 164 -12.97 2.74 3.79
CA ARG A 164 -13.84 3.02 2.62
C ARG A 164 -14.90 1.94 2.38
N ALA A 165 -14.96 0.91 3.22
CA ALA A 165 -15.95 -0.17 3.16
C ALA A 165 -16.00 -0.94 1.82
N LEU A 166 -14.86 -1.07 1.12
CA LEU A 166 -14.77 -1.89 -0.09
C LEU A 166 -14.65 -3.40 0.20
N GLY A 167 -14.39 -3.78 1.45
CA GLY A 167 -14.06 -5.13 1.88
C GLY A 167 -12.54 -5.34 1.98
N PRO A 168 -12.01 -5.62 3.19
CA PRO A 168 -10.57 -5.84 3.39
C PRO A 168 -10.00 -6.97 2.53
N GLU A 169 -10.75 -8.06 2.38
CA GLU A 169 -10.33 -9.24 1.61
C GLU A 169 -10.23 -8.94 0.11
N ASP A 170 -11.20 -8.20 -0.46
CA ASP A 170 -11.18 -7.82 -1.88
C ASP A 170 -10.00 -6.91 -2.20
N VAL A 171 -9.72 -5.93 -1.31
CA VAL A 171 -8.58 -5.02 -1.49
C VAL A 171 -7.25 -5.75 -1.27
N ARG A 172 -7.21 -6.72 -0.35
CA ARG A 172 -6.04 -7.60 -0.17
C ARG A 172 -5.78 -8.44 -1.43
N ALA A 173 -6.80 -9.07 -1.97
CA ALA A 173 -6.70 -9.86 -3.19
C ALA A 173 -6.21 -9.01 -4.39
N LEU A 174 -6.78 -7.80 -4.58
CA LEU A 174 -6.32 -6.84 -5.58
C LEU A 174 -4.85 -6.47 -5.39
N SER A 175 -4.43 -6.21 -4.15
CA SER A 175 -3.05 -5.84 -3.83
C SER A 175 -2.07 -6.98 -4.08
N LEU A 176 -2.43 -8.21 -3.72
CA LEU A 176 -1.61 -9.40 -3.96
C LEU A 176 -1.47 -9.67 -5.47
N TRP A 177 -2.56 -9.55 -6.23
CA TRP A 177 -2.50 -9.65 -7.69
C TRP A 177 -1.57 -8.58 -8.28
N ALA A 178 -1.66 -7.33 -7.83
CA ALA A 178 -0.83 -6.22 -8.30
C ALA A 178 0.66 -6.41 -8.00
N THR A 179 1.02 -7.18 -6.99
CA THR A 179 2.39 -7.39 -6.54
C THR A 179 2.95 -8.76 -6.88
N ASP A 180 2.16 -9.59 -7.59
CA ASP A 180 2.51 -10.99 -7.82
C ASP A 180 2.88 -11.68 -6.48
N GLY A 181 2.00 -11.53 -5.50
CA GLY A 181 2.09 -12.11 -4.17
C GLY A 181 3.21 -11.59 -3.26
N LEU A 182 3.95 -10.53 -3.66
CA LEU A 182 5.06 -10.02 -2.85
C LEU A 182 4.55 -9.43 -1.53
N LEU A 183 4.94 -10.04 -0.41
CA LEU A 183 4.70 -9.57 0.95
C LEU A 183 6.01 -9.08 1.59
N PRO A 184 5.94 -8.12 2.54
CA PRO A 184 7.09 -7.79 3.39
C PRO A 184 7.51 -8.97 4.26
N ASP A 185 8.81 -9.09 4.51
CA ASP A 185 9.37 -10.04 5.49
C ASP A 185 9.08 -9.57 6.93
N LEU A 186 8.96 -8.26 7.12
CA LEU A 186 8.56 -7.61 8.37
C LEU A 186 7.67 -6.41 8.07
N THR A 187 6.53 -6.33 8.77
CA THR A 187 5.69 -5.13 8.83
C THR A 187 5.76 -4.54 10.23
N ILE A 188 6.31 -3.35 10.36
CA ILE A 188 6.35 -2.59 11.60
C ILE A 188 5.10 -1.72 11.64
N LEU A 189 4.17 -2.05 12.53
CA LEU A 189 2.99 -1.25 12.79
C LEU A 189 3.25 -0.31 13.96
N LEU A 190 3.39 0.98 13.68
CA LEU A 190 3.45 2.01 14.68
C LEU A 190 2.03 2.37 15.11
N ASP A 191 1.65 1.96 16.31
CA ASP A 191 0.34 2.26 16.89
C ASP A 191 0.44 3.44 17.85
N ALA A 192 -0.45 4.40 17.71
CA ALA A 192 -0.56 5.56 18.59
C ALA A 192 -2.00 5.94 18.84
N GLU A 193 -2.27 6.54 19.99
CA GLU A 193 -3.59 7.09 20.26
C GLU A 193 -3.98 8.18 19.24
N PRO A 194 -5.19 8.14 18.67
CA PRO A 194 -5.59 9.05 17.59
C PRO A 194 -5.41 10.54 17.94
N GLY A 195 -5.65 10.92 19.19
CA GLY A 195 -5.50 12.30 19.64
C GLY A 195 -4.06 12.81 19.63
N LEU A 196 -3.06 11.96 19.85
CA LEU A 196 -1.64 12.34 19.80
C LEU A 196 -1.16 12.42 18.35
N ALA A 197 -1.51 11.43 17.54
CA ALA A 197 -1.21 11.42 16.11
C ALA A 197 -1.79 12.65 15.39
N ALA A 198 -3.04 13.03 15.69
CA ALA A 198 -3.68 14.23 15.14
C ALA A 198 -2.92 15.52 15.51
N ARG A 199 -2.47 15.68 16.76
CA ARG A 199 -1.66 16.85 17.17
C ARG A 199 -0.34 16.95 16.41
N ARG A 200 0.35 15.82 16.19
CA ARG A 200 1.59 15.76 15.42
C ARG A 200 1.38 16.12 13.94
N THR A 201 0.25 15.68 13.35
CA THR A 201 -0.13 16.01 11.97
C THR A 201 -0.44 17.50 11.83
N MET A 202 -1.22 18.09 12.75
CA MET A 202 -1.54 19.53 12.73
C MET A 202 -0.30 20.43 12.76
N ALA A 203 0.77 20.01 13.44
CA ALA A 203 2.02 20.76 13.50
C ALA A 203 2.80 20.78 12.17
N ARG A 204 2.47 19.92 11.20
CA ARG A 204 3.17 19.80 9.90
C ARG A 204 2.61 20.68 8.79
N GLY A 205 1.41 21.20 8.92
CA GLY A 205 0.79 22.10 7.92
C GLY A 205 -0.56 21.64 7.40
N ALA A 206 -0.87 21.96 6.13
CA ALA A 206 -2.16 21.65 5.52
C ALA A 206 -2.38 20.14 5.41
N LYS A 207 -3.54 19.68 5.87
CA LYS A 207 -3.97 18.27 5.78
C LYS A 207 -4.26 17.90 4.32
N ASP A 208 -3.83 16.71 3.92
CA ASP A 208 -4.24 16.11 2.65
C ASP A 208 -5.69 15.60 2.69
N ARG A 209 -6.15 14.98 1.60
CA ARG A 209 -7.55 14.50 1.48
C ARG A 209 -7.89 13.41 2.50
N LEU A 210 -6.96 12.48 2.78
CA LEU A 210 -7.19 11.38 3.72
C LEU A 210 -7.05 11.82 5.18
N GLU A 211 -6.14 12.74 5.47
CA GLU A 211 -5.98 13.34 6.79
C GLU A 211 -7.18 14.21 7.23
N ARG A 212 -8.05 14.60 6.28
CA ARG A 212 -9.29 15.36 6.56
C ARG A 212 -10.50 14.49 6.86
N GLU A 213 -10.36 13.16 6.80
CA GLU A 213 -11.43 12.22 7.10
C GLU A 213 -11.89 12.30 8.58
N THR A 214 -13.02 11.67 8.87
CA THR A 214 -13.66 11.73 10.18
C THR A 214 -12.90 10.90 11.24
N ASP A 215 -13.14 11.18 12.52
CA ASP A 215 -12.59 10.39 13.62
C ASP A 215 -13.03 8.92 13.55
N ALA A 216 -14.26 8.65 13.07
CA ALA A 216 -14.76 7.29 12.86
C ALA A 216 -13.96 6.56 11.78
N PHE A 217 -13.53 7.26 10.71
CA PHE A 217 -12.65 6.72 9.69
C PHE A 217 -11.29 6.32 10.27
N HIS A 218 -10.66 7.19 11.06
CA HIS A 218 -9.38 6.93 11.69
C HIS A 218 -9.45 5.83 12.76
N ALA A 219 -10.57 5.71 13.48
CA ALA A 219 -10.80 4.61 14.41
C ALA A 219 -10.94 3.26 13.69
N ALA A 220 -11.69 3.21 12.58
CA ALA A 220 -11.82 2.01 11.76
C ALA A 220 -10.48 1.60 11.14
N LEU A 221 -9.70 2.58 10.68
CA LEU A 221 -8.35 2.38 10.17
C LEU A 221 -7.42 1.72 11.20
N ARG A 222 -7.33 2.27 12.42
CA ARG A 222 -6.53 1.70 13.51
C ARG A 222 -6.97 0.29 13.85
N ALA A 223 -8.29 0.08 14.01
CA ALA A 223 -8.84 -1.24 14.30
C ALA A 223 -8.46 -2.28 13.23
N GLN A 224 -8.49 -1.90 11.96
CA GLN A 224 -8.11 -2.80 10.86
C GLN A 224 -6.60 -3.11 10.87
N PHE A 225 -5.74 -2.14 11.15
CA PHE A 225 -4.29 -2.41 11.29
C PHE A 225 -4.00 -3.40 12.41
N LEU A 226 -4.64 -3.24 13.56
CA LEU A 226 -4.48 -4.16 14.69
C LEU A 226 -5.00 -5.57 14.35
N ALA A 227 -6.14 -5.66 13.66
CA ALA A 227 -6.69 -6.94 13.20
C ALA A 227 -5.75 -7.65 12.19
N LEU A 228 -5.09 -6.91 11.29
CA LEU A 228 -4.08 -7.47 10.39
C LEU A 228 -2.86 -7.99 11.16
N ALA A 229 -2.40 -7.26 12.15
CA ALA A 229 -1.28 -7.67 12.99
C ALA A 229 -1.61 -8.94 13.80
N GLU A 230 -2.82 -9.04 14.33
CA GLU A 230 -3.30 -10.22 15.03
C GLU A 230 -3.42 -11.45 14.11
N ALA A 231 -3.88 -11.24 12.87
CA ALA A 231 -4.03 -12.30 11.88
C ALA A 231 -2.69 -12.83 11.33
N GLU A 232 -1.65 -12.00 11.28
CA GLU A 232 -0.36 -12.33 10.68
C GLU A 232 0.83 -12.06 11.64
N PRO A 233 0.84 -12.64 12.86
CA PRO A 233 1.84 -12.31 13.90
C PRO A 233 3.28 -12.70 13.52
N ALA A 234 3.47 -13.61 12.56
CA ALA A 234 4.80 -13.96 12.06
C ALA A 234 5.45 -12.85 11.23
N ARG A 235 4.64 -11.97 10.64
CA ARG A 235 5.08 -10.87 9.77
C ARG A 235 4.98 -9.51 10.45
N PHE A 236 4.05 -9.30 11.38
CA PHE A 236 3.84 -8.04 12.06
C PHE A 236 4.56 -7.93 13.39
N VAL A 237 5.08 -6.73 13.66
CA VAL A 237 5.47 -6.27 15.00
C VAL A 237 4.74 -4.96 15.28
N VAL A 238 3.93 -4.94 16.35
CA VAL A 238 3.21 -3.74 16.80
C VAL A 238 4.07 -3.04 17.83
N ILE A 239 4.33 -1.74 17.60
CA ILE A 239 5.16 -0.92 18.48
C ILE A 239 4.31 0.27 18.95
N ASP A 240 4.25 0.47 20.26
CA ASP A 240 3.64 1.65 20.88
C ASP A 240 4.46 2.90 20.53
N ALA A 241 3.87 3.78 19.70
CA ALA A 241 4.50 5.00 19.23
C ALA A 241 4.16 6.25 20.06
N ASP A 242 3.50 6.08 21.21
CA ASP A 242 3.21 7.16 22.16
C ASP A 242 4.37 7.41 23.15
N ARG A 243 5.49 6.73 22.95
CA ARG A 243 6.74 6.85 23.70
C ARG A 243 7.74 7.81 23.06
N PRO A 244 8.86 8.15 23.75
CA PRO A 244 9.98 8.90 23.17
C PRO A 244 10.51 8.26 21.87
N VAL A 245 11.03 9.11 20.97
CA VAL A 245 11.46 8.68 19.62
C VAL A 245 12.57 7.65 19.67
N ASP A 246 13.50 7.80 20.60
CA ASP A 246 14.63 6.90 20.87
C ASP A 246 14.18 5.53 21.36
N GLU A 247 13.26 5.48 22.31
CA GLU A 247 12.70 4.20 22.79
C GLU A 247 11.93 3.44 21.67
N VAL A 248 11.17 4.17 20.84
CA VAL A 248 10.50 3.57 19.68
C VAL A 248 11.53 3.08 18.66
N ALA A 249 12.65 3.80 18.50
CA ALA A 249 13.72 3.41 17.60
C ALA A 249 14.40 2.10 18.05
N ASP A 250 14.61 1.92 19.35
CA ASP A 250 15.18 0.70 19.90
C ASP A 250 14.32 -0.52 19.57
N ASP A 251 13.00 -0.44 19.75
CA ASP A 251 12.06 -1.52 19.39
C ASP A 251 12.03 -1.78 17.87
N VAL A 252 12.11 -0.73 17.05
CA VAL A 252 12.18 -0.85 15.58
C VAL A 252 13.45 -1.60 15.18
N ILE A 253 14.58 -1.30 15.79
CA ILE A 253 15.87 -1.94 15.52
C ILE A 253 15.83 -3.40 15.97
N GLU A 254 15.30 -3.69 17.16
CA GLU A 254 15.13 -5.05 17.67
C GLU A 254 14.26 -5.89 16.72
N ALA A 255 13.13 -5.34 16.24
CA ALA A 255 12.27 -6.00 15.27
C ALA A 255 13.00 -6.29 13.96
N ALA A 256 13.82 -5.35 13.46
CA ALA A 256 14.61 -5.53 12.25
C ALA A 256 15.70 -6.61 12.44
N VAL A 257 16.42 -6.63 13.57
CA VAL A 257 17.38 -7.69 13.93
C VAL A 257 16.70 -9.05 13.96
N GLY A 258 15.55 -9.16 14.60
CA GLY A 258 14.74 -10.38 14.65
C GLY A 258 14.31 -10.87 13.25
N ALA A 259 13.96 -9.97 12.35
CA ALA A 259 13.64 -10.32 10.97
C ALA A 259 14.87 -10.85 10.22
N VAL A 260 16.02 -10.19 10.34
CA VAL A 260 17.28 -10.65 9.73
C VAL A 260 17.64 -12.05 10.25
N GLN A 261 17.50 -12.31 11.55
CA GLN A 261 17.78 -13.61 12.14
C GLN A 261 16.83 -14.70 11.61
N ARG A 262 15.53 -14.44 11.54
CA ARG A 262 14.52 -15.38 11.00
C ARG A 262 14.77 -15.71 9.53
N HIS A 263 15.16 -14.74 8.74
CA HIS A 263 15.41 -14.89 7.30
C HIS A 263 16.86 -15.19 6.96
N GLY A 264 17.73 -15.33 7.96
CA GLY A 264 19.17 -15.58 7.80
C GLY A 264 19.52 -16.79 6.95
N ALA A 265 18.63 -17.80 6.88
CA ALA A 265 18.81 -18.92 5.98
C ALA A 265 18.74 -18.54 4.49
N ARG A 266 17.99 -17.48 4.14
CA ARG A 266 17.88 -16.95 2.77
C ARG A 266 19.10 -16.11 2.39
N PHE A 267 19.74 -15.47 3.37
CA PHE A 267 20.91 -14.60 3.19
C PHE A 267 22.26 -15.36 3.17
N ARG A 268 22.28 -16.69 3.16
CA ARG A 268 23.49 -17.51 3.42
C ARG A 268 24.69 -17.33 2.49
N HIS A 269 24.62 -16.48 1.48
CA HIS A 269 25.67 -16.35 0.47
C HIS A 269 26.30 -14.97 0.33
N GLY A 270 26.25 -14.09 1.34
CA GLY A 270 26.86 -12.77 1.18
C GLY A 270 27.35 -12.12 2.47
N ALA A 271 28.48 -11.42 2.35
CA ALA A 271 29.03 -10.53 3.38
C ALA A 271 28.02 -9.43 3.85
N ALA A 272 26.96 -9.20 3.07
CA ALA A 272 25.88 -8.26 3.38
C ALA A 272 25.08 -8.67 4.63
N HIS A 273 24.73 -9.95 4.76
CA HIS A 273 23.98 -10.45 5.93
C HIS A 273 24.72 -10.23 7.25
N GLN A 274 26.01 -10.60 7.29
CA GLN A 274 26.83 -10.38 8.49
C GLN A 274 26.96 -8.89 8.81
N ARG A 275 27.06 -8.01 7.79
CA ARG A 275 27.13 -6.58 8.01
C ARG A 275 25.83 -5.99 8.56
N VAL A 276 24.66 -6.46 8.09
CA VAL A 276 23.36 -6.04 8.65
C VAL A 276 23.26 -6.43 10.12
N LEU A 277 23.54 -7.69 10.44
CA LEU A 277 23.50 -8.15 11.83
C LEU A 277 24.51 -7.41 12.71
N LEU A 278 25.79 -7.35 12.30
CA LEU A 278 26.83 -6.69 13.10
C LEU A 278 26.58 -5.18 13.26
N GLY A 279 26.05 -4.52 12.22
CA GLY A 279 25.72 -3.10 12.30
C GLY A 279 24.55 -2.81 13.24
N LEU A 280 23.48 -3.61 13.18
CA LEU A 280 22.32 -3.47 14.05
C LEU A 280 22.60 -3.95 15.48
N GLU A 281 23.30 -5.08 15.67
CA GLU A 281 23.68 -5.60 17.00
C GLU A 281 24.69 -4.70 17.73
N ALA A 282 25.60 -4.07 16.99
CA ALA A 282 26.53 -3.09 17.60
C ALA A 282 25.81 -1.85 18.15
N PHE A 283 24.69 -1.46 17.54
CA PHE A 283 23.87 -0.37 18.03
C PHE A 283 23.09 -0.77 19.30
N VAL A 284 22.45 -1.96 19.28
CA VAL A 284 21.73 -2.49 20.47
C VAL A 284 22.68 -2.70 21.66
N ALA A 285 23.95 -3.04 21.40
CA ALA A 285 24.95 -3.20 22.46
C ALA A 285 25.52 -1.87 22.99
N ALA A 286 25.32 -0.75 22.28
CA ALA A 286 25.81 0.57 22.62
C ALA A 286 24.74 1.47 23.26
N ALA A 287 23.45 1.09 23.20
CA ALA A 287 22.32 1.74 23.85
C ALA A 287 22.09 1.15 25.24
#